data_a6420598789d60003891b4d72b910b72
#
_entry.id   a6420598789d60003891b4d72b910b72
#
_cell.length_a   1.000
_cell.length_b   1.000
_cell.length_c   1.000
_cell.angle_alpha   90.00
_cell.angle_beta   90.00
_cell.angle_gamma   90.00
#
_symmetry.space_group_name_H-M   'P 1'
#
loop_
_entity.id
_entity.type
_entity.pdbx_description
1 polymer ?
#
loop_
_entity_poly.entity_id
_entity_poly.type
_entity_poly.pdbx_seq_one_letter_code
_entity_poly.pdbx_strand_id
1 'polypeptide(L)'
;QRQMCIRDRNNMDPLKEGLKHEQYVTSLINNIYDAAYTGKDFRTMQFLDWFVKEQGEEEMNASDLIKKMELFGGDPKGLYMLDSELGARTYTAPSLTL
;
A
#
# COMPACT_ATOMS: atom_id res chain seq x y z
N GLN A 1 16.88 2.93 8.47
CA GLN A 1 17.05 3.04 7.85
C GLN A 1 17.61 3.58 7.27
N ARG A 2 17.93 3.74 7.02
CA ARG A 2 18.42 4.30 6.57
C ARG A 2 18.12 5.01 5.79
N GLN A 3 18.14 5.69 5.85
CA GLN A 3 17.80 6.41 5.07
C GLN A 3 18.21 6.35 4.06
N MET A 4 17.97 5.98 3.65
CA MET A 4 18.37 5.93 2.65
C MET A 4 18.68 7.00 2.01
N CYS A 5 19.49 7.11 1.42
CA CYS A 5 19.90 8.23 0.73
C CYS A 5 19.17 8.31 -0.54
N ILE A 6 18.05 8.80 -0.46
CA ILE A 6 17.18 8.86 -1.61
C ILE A 6 17.76 9.76 -2.68
N ARG A 7 18.48 10.78 -2.28
CA ARG A 7 19.01 11.70 -3.24
C ARG A 7 20.06 11.09 -4.17
N ASP A 8 20.59 9.96 -3.78
CA ASP A 8 21.65 9.35 -4.57
C ASP A 8 21.13 8.46 -5.64
N ARG A 9 19.86 8.31 -5.74
CA ARG A 9 19.30 7.45 -6.72
C ARG A 9 17.94 7.96 -7.07
N ASN A 10 17.31 7.36 -8.01
CA ASN A 10 15.99 7.82 -8.36
C ASN A 10 15.05 7.48 -7.22
N ASN A 11 13.87 8.08 -7.25
CA ASN A 11 12.88 7.90 -6.19
C ASN A 11 12.11 6.59 -6.34
N MET A 12 12.49 5.78 -7.31
CA MET A 12 11.74 4.56 -7.60
C MET A 12 12.00 3.47 -6.58
N ASP A 13 13.22 3.41 -6.03
CA ASP A 13 13.55 2.34 -5.09
C ASP A 13 12.65 2.32 -3.86
N PRO A 14 12.43 3.46 -3.20
CA PRO A 14 11.52 3.45 -2.05
C PRO A 14 10.10 3.07 -2.43
N LEU A 15 9.65 3.48 -3.63
CA LEU A 15 8.31 3.14 -4.06
C LEU A 15 8.16 1.65 -4.30
N LYS A 16 9.16 1.04 -4.93
CA LYS A 16 9.13 -0.39 -5.17
C LYS A 16 9.20 -1.19 -3.88
N GLU A 17 10.00 -0.71 -2.94
CA GLU A 17 10.05 -1.35 -1.63
C GLU A 17 8.70 -1.25 -0.92
N GLY A 18 8.05 -0.10 -1.07
CA GLY A 18 6.73 0.07 -0.50
C GLY A 18 5.71 -0.92 -1.07
N LEU A 19 5.75 -1.13 -2.38
CA LEU A 19 4.85 -2.09 -3.01
C LEU A 19 5.13 -3.49 -2.52
N LYS A 20 6.40 -3.87 -2.41
CA LYS A 20 6.76 -5.18 -1.88
C LYS A 20 6.23 -5.37 -0.47
N HIS A 21 6.34 -4.33 0.34
CA HIS A 21 5.83 -4.39 1.71
C HIS A 21 4.33 -4.60 1.71
N GLU A 22 3.62 -3.87 0.85
CA GLU A 22 2.18 -4.05 0.78
C GLU A 22 1.80 -5.45 0.34
N GLN A 23 2.54 -6.00 -0.60
CA GLN A 23 2.29 -7.36 -1.05
C GLN A 23 2.55 -8.38 0.06
N TYR A 24 3.56 -8.12 0.87
CA TYR A 24 3.84 -8.97 2.00
C TYR A 24 2.70 -8.94 3.03
N VAL A 25 2.21 -7.74 3.33
CA VAL A 25 1.10 -7.59 4.27
C VAL A 25 -0.15 -8.29 3.71
N THR A 26 -0.38 -8.17 2.40
CA THR A 26 -1.50 -8.87 1.77
C THR A 26 -1.40 -10.35 1.99
N SER A 27 -0.20 -10.92 1.83
CA SER A 27 -0.04 -12.36 2.00
C SER A 27 -0.30 -12.79 3.46
N LEU A 28 0.08 -11.96 4.41
CA LEU A 28 -0.20 -12.25 5.81
C LEU A 28 -1.70 -12.25 6.08
N ILE A 29 -2.40 -11.25 5.57
CA ILE A 29 -3.84 -11.17 5.75
C ILE A 29 -4.52 -12.37 5.09
N ASN A 30 -4.08 -12.72 3.89
CA ASN A 30 -4.64 -13.87 3.20
C ASN A 30 -4.42 -15.17 3.96
N ASN A 31 -3.26 -15.31 4.58
CA ASN A 31 -2.98 -16.52 5.35
C ASN A 31 -3.89 -16.62 6.57
N ILE A 32 -4.12 -15.48 7.23
CA ILE A 32 -5.03 -15.48 8.38
C ILE A 32 -6.45 -15.77 7.93
N TYR A 33 -6.85 -15.17 6.81
CA TYR A 33 -8.18 -15.40 6.27
C TYR A 33 -8.37 -16.89 5.93
N ASP A 34 -7.36 -17.47 5.31
CA ASP A 34 -7.42 -18.89 4.94
C ASP A 34 -7.55 -19.77 6.17
N ALA A 35 -6.82 -19.46 7.22
CA ALA A 35 -6.93 -20.21 8.46
C ALA A 35 -8.33 -20.10 9.06
N ALA A 36 -8.89 -18.90 9.03
CA ALA A 36 -10.24 -18.68 9.52
C ALA A 36 -11.26 -19.47 8.69
N TYR A 37 -11.06 -19.45 7.37
CA TYR A 37 -11.95 -20.16 6.46
C TYR A 37 -11.89 -21.66 6.73
N THR A 38 -10.68 -22.19 6.85
CA THR A 38 -10.49 -23.61 7.08
C THR A 38 -11.11 -24.04 8.40
N GLY A 39 -11.00 -23.19 9.42
CA GLY A 39 -11.59 -23.48 10.73
C GLY A 39 -13.05 -23.07 10.83
N LYS A 40 -13.63 -22.56 9.75
CA LYS A 40 -15.02 -22.11 9.70
C LYS A 40 -15.30 -21.01 10.73
N ASP A 41 -14.31 -20.18 10.95
CA ASP A 41 -14.45 -19.05 11.87
C ASP A 41 -14.98 -17.86 11.08
N PHE A 42 -16.28 -17.87 10.88
CA PHE A 42 -16.91 -16.87 10.02
C PHE A 42 -16.86 -15.48 10.61
N ARG A 43 -16.81 -15.37 11.91
CA ARG A 43 -16.72 -14.07 12.55
C ARG A 43 -15.38 -13.41 12.24
N THR A 44 -14.31 -14.18 12.33
CA THR A 44 -13.00 -13.65 11.99
C THR A 44 -12.95 -13.26 10.53
N MET A 45 -13.56 -14.07 9.66
CA MET A 45 -13.59 -13.74 8.24
C MET A 45 -14.28 -12.39 8.01
N GLN A 46 -15.42 -12.18 8.66
CA GLN A 46 -16.12 -10.90 8.54
C GLN A 46 -15.27 -9.74 9.05
N PHE A 47 -14.59 -9.96 10.15
CA PHE A 47 -13.70 -8.94 10.70
C PHE A 47 -12.59 -8.60 9.72
N LEU A 48 -12.05 -9.61 9.03
CA LEU A 48 -10.95 -9.40 8.11
C LEU A 48 -11.37 -8.83 6.76
N ASP A 49 -12.65 -8.87 6.42
CA ASP A 49 -13.11 -8.40 5.12
C ASP A 49 -12.69 -6.96 4.85
N TRP A 50 -12.78 -6.12 5.87
CA TRP A 50 -12.35 -4.73 5.71
C TRP A 50 -10.87 -4.67 5.35
N PHE A 51 -10.05 -5.47 6.03
CA PHE A 51 -8.61 -5.47 5.78
C PHE A 51 -8.27 -5.98 4.39
N VAL A 52 -8.98 -7.00 3.93
CA VAL A 52 -8.77 -7.54 2.59
C VAL A 52 -9.02 -6.45 1.56
N LYS A 53 -10.11 -5.73 1.72
CA LYS A 53 -10.46 -4.68 0.78
C LYS A 53 -9.48 -3.52 0.84
N GLU A 54 -9.15 -3.06 2.04
CA GLU A 54 -8.25 -1.93 2.19
C GLU A 54 -6.86 -2.27 1.71
N GLN A 55 -6.42 -3.48 1.97
CA GLN A 55 -5.08 -3.88 1.55
C GLN A 55 -4.99 -3.95 0.04
N GLY A 56 -6.07 -4.36 -0.63
CA GLY A 56 -6.11 -4.35 -2.08
C GLY A 56 -5.94 -2.93 -2.62
N GLU A 57 -6.58 -1.97 -1.97
CA GLU A 57 -6.45 -0.58 -2.37
C GLU A 57 -5.04 -0.05 -2.12
N GLU A 58 -4.41 -0.47 -1.02
CA GLU A 58 -3.05 -0.06 -0.74
C GLU A 58 -2.08 -0.55 -1.81
N GLU A 59 -2.23 -1.79 -2.24
CA GLU A 59 -1.40 -2.30 -3.31
C GLU A 59 -1.63 -1.54 -4.61
N MET A 60 -2.88 -1.26 -4.91
CA MET A 60 -3.21 -0.52 -6.12
C MET A 60 -2.61 0.88 -6.07
N ASN A 61 -2.74 1.53 -4.94
CA ASN A 61 -2.18 2.88 -4.79
C ASN A 61 -0.67 2.87 -4.93
N ALA A 62 0.00 1.89 -4.35
CA ALA A 62 1.44 1.78 -4.46
C ALA A 62 1.85 1.53 -5.90
N SER A 63 1.14 0.66 -6.59
CA SER A 63 1.42 0.37 -7.99
C SER A 63 1.19 1.59 -8.88
N ASP A 64 0.10 2.31 -8.63
CA ASP A 64 -0.21 3.51 -9.40
C ASP A 64 0.86 4.58 -9.19
N LEU A 65 1.35 4.70 -7.97
CA LEU A 65 2.36 5.70 -7.69
C LEU A 65 3.65 5.39 -8.46
N ILE A 66 4.00 4.11 -8.55
CA ILE A 66 5.16 3.71 -9.33
C ILE A 66 4.96 4.10 -10.80
N LYS A 67 3.78 3.82 -11.34
CA LYS A 67 3.49 4.17 -12.73
C LYS A 67 3.57 5.66 -12.96
N LYS A 68 3.04 6.44 -12.04
CA LYS A 68 3.09 7.89 -12.17
C LYS A 68 4.52 8.41 -12.10
N MET A 69 5.31 7.83 -11.22
CA MET A 69 6.70 8.22 -11.13
C MET A 69 7.46 7.87 -12.41
N GLU A 70 7.16 6.74 -13.01
CA GLU A 70 7.78 6.37 -14.27
C GLU A 70 7.40 7.33 -15.39
N LEU A 71 6.16 7.81 -15.37
CA LEU A 71 5.70 8.72 -16.40
C LEU A 71 6.20 10.15 -16.21
N PHE A 72 6.23 10.62 -14.97
CA PHE A 72 6.44 12.04 -14.71
C PHE A 72 7.67 12.35 -13.88
N GLY A 73 8.40 11.34 -13.44
CA GLY A 73 9.47 11.55 -12.48
C GLY A 73 10.64 12.36 -13.00
N GLY A 74 10.80 12.46 -14.33
CA GLY A 74 11.88 13.24 -14.90
C GLY A 74 11.50 14.70 -15.16
N ASP A 75 10.27 15.06 -14.86
CA ASP A 75 9.75 16.39 -15.14
C ASP A 75 9.46 17.10 -13.80
N PRO A 76 10.11 18.25 -13.57
CA PRO A 76 9.88 18.95 -12.29
C PRO A 76 8.42 19.26 -12.03
N LYS A 77 7.67 19.58 -13.07
CA LYS A 77 6.25 19.87 -12.91
C LYS A 77 5.50 18.60 -12.53
N GLY A 78 5.86 17.48 -13.16
CA GLY A 78 5.24 16.21 -12.82
C GLY A 78 5.54 15.80 -11.40
N LEU A 79 6.77 16.02 -10.95
CA LEU A 79 7.14 15.70 -9.58
C LEU A 79 6.35 16.56 -8.59
N TYR A 80 6.16 17.83 -8.92
CA TYR A 80 5.37 18.69 -8.06
C TYR A 80 3.93 18.19 -7.95
N MET A 81 3.37 17.77 -9.07
CA MET A 81 2.00 17.25 -9.05
C MET A 81 1.88 15.96 -8.26
N LEU A 82 2.87 15.08 -8.36
CA LEU A 82 2.89 13.86 -7.57
C LEU A 82 2.97 14.17 -6.10
N ASP A 83 3.83 15.10 -5.74
CA ASP A 83 3.99 15.49 -4.35
C ASP A 83 2.69 16.04 -3.79
N SER A 84 2.02 16.85 -4.58
CA SER A 84 0.74 17.42 -4.19
C SER A 84 -0.31 16.34 -4.00
N GLU A 85 -0.32 15.37 -4.88
CA GLU A 85 -1.27 14.25 -4.78
C GLU A 85 -1.02 13.42 -3.54
N LEU A 86 0.26 13.15 -3.24
CA LEU A 86 0.61 12.40 -2.04
C LEU A 86 0.19 13.14 -0.79
N GLY A 87 0.39 14.45 -0.79
CA GLY A 87 0.01 15.26 0.36
C GLY A 87 -1.49 15.29 0.60
N ALA A 88 -2.26 15.04 -0.45
CA ALA A 88 -3.72 15.05 -0.32
C ALA A 88 -4.29 13.73 0.13
N ARG A 89 -3.48 12.67 0.11
CA ARG A 89 -3.96 11.36 0.52
C ARG A 89 -4.10 11.30 2.03
N THR A 90 -5.17 10.69 2.48
CA THR A 90 -5.38 10.51 3.91
C THR A 90 -5.63 9.04 4.17
N TYR A 91 -5.21 8.63 5.34
CA TYR A 91 -5.44 7.26 5.79
C TYR A 91 -6.64 7.24 6.72
N THR A 92 -7.55 6.34 6.44
CA THR A 92 -8.73 6.18 7.28
C THR A 92 -8.62 4.85 8.01
N ALA A 93 -8.46 4.94 9.32
CA ALA A 93 -8.36 3.73 10.12
C ALA A 93 -9.69 3.00 10.12
N PRO A 94 -9.65 1.69 10.31
CA PRO A 94 -10.89 0.92 10.36
C PRO A 94 -11.73 1.32 11.58
N SER A 95 -13.00 1.31 11.36
CA SER A 95 -13.94 1.57 12.43
C SER A 95 -14.25 0.23 13.08
N LEU A 96 -13.54 -0.08 14.13
CA LEU A 96 -13.66 -1.39 14.76
C LEU A 96 -14.68 -1.33 15.88
N THR A 97 -15.91 -1.38 15.49
CA THR A 97 -16.98 -1.41 16.45
C THR A 97 -17.33 -2.86 16.70
N LEU A 98 -16.96 -3.34 17.83
CA LEU A 98 -17.16 -4.76 18.14
C LEU A 98 -18.32 -4.99 19.10
#